data_fed5129fd1afe7a4d95b259f65b6eb33
#
_entry.id   fed5129fd1afe7a4d95b259f65b6eb33
#
_cell.length_a   1.000
_cell.length_b   1.000
_cell.length_c   1.000
_cell.angle_alpha   90.00
_cell.angle_beta   90.00
_cell.angle_gamma   90.00
#
_symmetry.space_group_name_H-M   'P 1'
#
loop_
_entity.id
_entity.type
_entity.pdbx_description
1 polymer ?
#
loop_
_entity_poly.entity_id
_entity_poly.type
_entity_poly.pdbx_seq_one_letter_code
_entity_poly.pdbx_strand_id
1 'polypeptide(L)'
;MQRLLDGGYADGPDDFFVDVSIATLAADTEGLIKMALEGIRLVGADPDMAGVHIMGGLSNLPQHLPAKAADGSALKYHLECAFLTVAMPLGFDTVLGTPWRDYRLLPDDNFVLREFRRIVELRESDALMAVVDLYQEP
;
A
#
# COMPACT_ATOMS: atom_id res chain seq x y z
N MET A 1 -11.41 -18.41 -8.26
CA MET A 1 -10.34 -19.33 -7.82
C MET A 1 -10.73 -20.79 -8.00
N GLN A 2 -11.88 -21.20 -7.49
CA GLN A 2 -12.28 -22.62 -7.54
C GLN A 2 -12.30 -23.23 -8.94
N ARG A 3 -12.77 -22.49 -9.95
CA ARG A 3 -12.77 -22.97 -11.34
C ARG A 3 -11.38 -23.24 -11.89
N LEU A 4 -10.38 -22.45 -11.47
CA LEU A 4 -9.00 -22.65 -11.90
C LEU A 4 -8.38 -23.87 -11.23
N LEU A 5 -8.70 -24.11 -9.96
CA LEU A 5 -8.28 -25.32 -9.25
C LEU A 5 -8.92 -26.56 -9.88
N ASP A 6 -10.24 -26.53 -10.12
CA ASP A 6 -11.00 -27.64 -10.71
C ASP A 6 -10.53 -27.97 -12.13
N GLY A 7 -10.10 -26.95 -12.90
CA GLY A 7 -9.58 -27.10 -14.25
C GLY A 7 -8.12 -27.53 -14.33
N GLY A 8 -7.42 -27.67 -13.20
CA GLY A 8 -6.02 -28.09 -13.16
C GLY A 8 -5.02 -27.00 -13.55
N TYR A 9 -5.44 -25.71 -13.54
CA TYR A 9 -4.56 -24.59 -13.84
C TYR A 9 -3.69 -24.18 -12.66
N ALA A 10 -4.00 -24.65 -11.47
CA ALA A 10 -3.25 -24.40 -10.25
C ALA A 10 -3.38 -25.62 -9.33
N ASP A 11 -2.37 -25.89 -8.52
CA ASP A 11 -2.34 -27.02 -7.60
C ASP A 11 -3.00 -26.70 -6.26
N GLY A 12 -2.96 -25.42 -5.85
CA GLY A 12 -3.52 -24.99 -4.59
C GLY A 12 -3.68 -23.48 -4.51
N PRO A 13 -4.28 -22.96 -3.41
CA PRO A 13 -4.49 -21.53 -3.22
C PRO A 13 -3.21 -20.71 -3.23
N ASP A 14 -2.07 -21.28 -2.82
CA ASP A 14 -0.77 -20.61 -2.80
C ASP A 14 -0.17 -20.36 -4.19
N ASP A 15 -0.75 -20.94 -5.24
CA ASP A 15 -0.40 -20.61 -6.61
C ASP A 15 -1.06 -19.32 -7.12
N PHE A 16 -1.96 -18.72 -6.33
CA PHE A 16 -2.67 -17.50 -6.71
C PHE A 16 -2.08 -16.28 -6.04
N PHE A 17 -1.89 -15.25 -6.84
CA PHE A 17 -1.46 -13.93 -6.40
C PHE A 17 -2.53 -12.92 -6.80
N VAL A 18 -3.19 -12.32 -5.81
CA VAL A 18 -4.15 -11.25 -6.03
C VAL A 18 -3.40 -9.94 -6.02
N ASP A 19 -3.31 -9.29 -7.17
CA ASP A 19 -2.65 -7.99 -7.30
C ASP A 19 -3.66 -6.90 -7.02
N VAL A 20 -3.41 -6.12 -5.99
CA VAL A 20 -4.15 -4.88 -5.73
C VAL A 20 -3.42 -3.73 -6.39
N SER A 21 -4.11 -2.98 -7.25
CA SER A 21 -3.53 -1.81 -7.88
C SER A 21 -3.25 -0.73 -6.84
N ILE A 22 -1.97 -0.38 -6.67
CA ILE A 22 -1.56 0.69 -5.75
C ILE A 22 -1.44 1.99 -6.55
N ALA A 23 -2.29 2.95 -6.23
CA ALA A 23 -2.31 4.25 -6.87
C ALA A 23 -1.17 5.15 -6.38
N THR A 24 -0.89 6.20 -7.16
CA THR A 24 0.07 7.25 -6.80
C THR A 24 -0.55 8.20 -5.79
N LEU A 25 0.06 8.33 -4.62
CA LEU A 25 -0.48 9.15 -3.52
C LEU A 25 -0.66 10.61 -3.93
N ALA A 26 0.29 11.15 -4.69
CA ALA A 26 0.27 12.56 -5.12
C ALA A 26 -0.92 12.92 -6.01
N ALA A 27 -1.58 11.92 -6.61
CA ALA A 27 -2.70 12.13 -7.52
C ALA A 27 -4.00 11.48 -7.03
N ASP A 28 -4.01 10.92 -5.84
CA ASP A 28 -5.18 10.17 -5.32
C ASP A 28 -6.21 11.12 -4.68
N THR A 29 -7.12 11.61 -5.50
CA THR A 29 -8.24 12.46 -5.09
C THR A 29 -9.51 11.66 -4.78
N GLU A 30 -9.56 10.39 -5.18
CA GLU A 30 -10.77 9.56 -5.12
C GLU A 30 -10.72 8.49 -4.03
N GLY A 31 -9.62 8.37 -3.31
CA GLY A 31 -9.45 7.35 -2.28
C GLY A 31 -9.11 5.98 -2.84
N LEU A 32 -8.38 5.92 -3.94
CA LEU A 32 -8.00 4.65 -4.58
C LEU A 32 -7.08 3.82 -3.70
N ILE A 33 -6.19 4.46 -2.93
CA ILE A 33 -5.32 3.75 -1.98
C ILE A 33 -6.16 3.16 -0.85
N LYS A 34 -7.14 3.89 -0.34
CA LYS A 34 -8.08 3.38 0.66
C LYS A 34 -8.86 2.18 0.13
N MET A 35 -9.30 2.24 -1.12
CA MET A 35 -9.99 1.12 -1.78
C MET A 35 -9.08 -0.11 -1.89
N ALA A 36 -7.81 0.08 -2.22
CA ALA A 36 -6.84 -1.02 -2.27
C ALA A 36 -6.64 -1.66 -0.90
N LEU A 37 -6.50 -0.86 0.15
CA LEU A 37 -6.38 -1.35 1.53
C LEU A 37 -7.62 -2.12 1.96
N GLU A 38 -8.81 -1.62 1.62
CA GLU A 38 -10.07 -2.30 1.91
C GLU A 38 -10.18 -3.63 1.13
N GLY A 39 -9.75 -3.64 -0.12
CA GLY A 39 -9.68 -4.86 -0.92
C GLY A 39 -8.77 -5.92 -0.30
N ILE A 40 -7.60 -5.51 0.19
CA ILE A 40 -6.68 -6.40 0.92
C ILE A 40 -7.38 -6.98 2.15
N ARG A 41 -8.05 -6.13 2.93
CA ARG A 41 -8.76 -6.57 4.13
C ARG A 41 -9.83 -7.60 3.81
N LEU A 42 -10.63 -7.35 2.77
CA LEU A 42 -11.71 -8.25 2.37
C LEU A 42 -11.20 -9.60 1.88
N VAL A 43 -10.17 -9.61 1.03
CA VAL A 43 -9.57 -10.85 0.53
C VAL A 43 -8.88 -11.61 1.66
N GLY A 44 -8.14 -10.91 2.52
CA GLY A 44 -7.44 -11.53 3.65
C GLY A 44 -8.36 -12.16 4.68
N ALA A 45 -9.58 -11.64 4.81
CA ALA A 45 -10.60 -12.14 5.75
C ALA A 45 -11.55 -13.18 5.14
N ASP A 46 -11.53 -13.35 3.82
CA ASP A 46 -12.46 -14.26 3.12
C ASP A 46 -11.99 -15.71 3.25
N PRO A 47 -12.77 -16.60 3.90
CA PRO A 47 -12.37 -18.00 4.03
C PRO A 47 -12.28 -18.74 2.69
N ASP A 48 -13.02 -18.31 1.66
CA ASP A 48 -12.95 -18.90 0.32
C ASP A 48 -11.64 -18.53 -0.40
N MET A 49 -10.94 -17.51 0.07
CA MET A 49 -9.66 -17.05 -0.47
C MET A 49 -8.47 -17.40 0.45
N ALA A 50 -8.68 -18.28 1.42
CA ALA A 50 -7.62 -18.68 2.34
C ALA A 50 -6.43 -19.30 1.58
N GLY A 51 -5.23 -18.85 1.91
CA GLY A 51 -3.98 -19.36 1.31
C GLY A 51 -3.53 -18.63 0.05
N VAL A 52 -4.33 -17.74 -0.55
CA VAL A 52 -3.86 -16.91 -1.67
C VAL A 52 -2.88 -15.85 -1.18
N HIS A 53 -1.96 -15.46 -2.05
CA HIS A 53 -1.06 -14.35 -1.79
C HIS A 53 -1.70 -13.04 -2.24
N ILE A 54 -1.47 -11.98 -1.49
CA ILE A 54 -1.93 -10.62 -1.84
C ILE A 54 -0.70 -9.77 -2.10
N MET A 55 -0.61 -9.21 -3.30
CA MET A 55 0.57 -8.49 -3.76
C MET A 55 0.23 -7.11 -4.29
N GLY A 56 1.25 -6.31 -4.46
CA GLY A 56 1.13 -5.01 -5.14
C GLY A 56 2.48 -4.41 -5.44
N GLY A 57 2.49 -3.49 -6.42
CA GLY A 57 3.66 -2.72 -6.80
C GLY A 57 3.78 -1.47 -5.95
N LEU A 58 4.80 -1.42 -5.08
CA LEU A 58 5.00 -0.28 -4.17
C LEU A 58 5.55 0.96 -4.87
N SER A 59 6.27 0.81 -5.98
CA SER A 59 6.97 1.91 -6.64
C SER A 59 6.04 3.01 -7.18
N ASN A 60 4.76 2.70 -7.43
CA ASN A 60 3.78 3.69 -7.86
C ASN A 60 3.38 4.68 -6.76
N LEU A 61 3.39 4.21 -5.51
CA LEU A 61 2.88 4.99 -4.39
C LEU A 61 3.59 6.35 -4.23
N PRO A 62 4.95 6.41 -4.20
CA PRO A 62 5.65 7.67 -3.97
C PRO A 62 6.02 8.43 -5.26
N GLN A 63 5.47 8.06 -6.41
CA GLN A 63 5.79 8.75 -7.66
C GLN A 63 5.47 10.25 -7.59
N HIS A 64 6.30 11.06 -8.22
CA HIS A 64 6.18 12.51 -8.31
C HIS A 64 6.38 13.25 -6.98
N LEU A 65 6.76 12.56 -5.92
CA LEU A 65 7.07 13.19 -4.64
C LEU A 65 8.57 13.48 -4.53
N PRO A 66 8.97 14.49 -3.73
CA PRO A 66 10.38 14.80 -3.53
C PRO A 66 11.08 13.74 -2.67
N ALA A 67 12.40 13.83 -2.61
CA ALA A 67 13.21 12.85 -1.89
C ALA A 67 13.06 12.91 -0.37
N LYS A 68 12.76 14.11 0.16
CA LYS A 68 12.69 14.34 1.62
C LYS A 68 11.29 14.73 2.06
N ALA A 69 10.87 14.15 3.19
CA ALA A 69 9.69 14.58 3.92
C ALA A 69 9.95 15.88 4.68
N ALA A 70 8.88 16.49 5.21
CA ALA A 70 8.99 17.73 5.97
C ALA A 70 9.87 17.60 7.22
N ASP A 71 9.96 16.41 7.81
CA ASP A 71 10.83 16.11 8.94
C ASP A 71 12.27 15.76 8.54
N GLY A 72 12.61 15.82 7.24
CA GLY A 72 13.93 15.50 6.72
C GLY A 72 14.17 14.03 6.41
N SER A 73 13.23 13.14 6.71
CA SER A 73 13.37 11.71 6.44
C SER A 73 13.23 11.38 4.96
N ALA A 74 13.66 10.19 4.55
CA ALA A 74 13.55 9.70 3.17
C ALA A 74 12.09 9.41 2.82
N LEU A 75 11.43 10.34 2.13
CA LEU A 75 9.97 10.30 1.94
C LEU A 75 9.51 9.06 1.17
N LYS A 76 10.14 8.77 0.02
CA LYS A 76 9.70 7.64 -0.82
C LYS A 76 9.82 6.31 -0.11
N TYR A 77 10.95 6.09 0.55
CA TYR A 77 11.19 4.87 1.33
C TYR A 77 10.19 4.73 2.47
N HIS A 78 9.98 5.81 3.24
CA HIS A 78 9.04 5.78 4.36
C HIS A 78 7.59 5.60 3.92
N LEU A 79 7.20 6.14 2.75
CA LEU A 79 5.84 5.91 2.23
C LEU A 79 5.62 4.44 1.86
N GLU A 80 6.59 3.81 1.20
CA GLU A 80 6.48 2.39 0.90
C GLU A 80 6.42 1.55 2.18
N CYS A 81 7.25 1.88 3.17
CA CYS A 81 7.20 1.23 4.48
C CYS A 81 5.88 1.49 5.22
N ALA A 82 5.32 2.71 5.08
CA ALA A 82 4.03 3.04 5.68
C ALA A 82 2.90 2.19 5.10
N PHE A 83 2.88 2.02 3.78
CA PHE A 83 1.91 1.13 3.15
C PHE A 83 2.02 -0.29 3.70
N LEU A 84 3.23 -0.83 3.77
CA LEU A 84 3.46 -2.18 4.32
C LEU A 84 3.01 -2.27 5.78
N THR A 85 3.29 -1.26 6.58
CA THR A 85 2.90 -1.23 8.00
C THR A 85 1.38 -1.33 8.17
N VAL A 86 0.62 -0.68 7.28
CA VAL A 86 -0.86 -0.72 7.31
C VAL A 86 -1.40 -2.00 6.65
N ALA A 87 -0.80 -2.44 5.55
CA ALA A 87 -1.35 -3.51 4.71
C ALA A 87 -1.02 -4.92 5.19
N MET A 88 0.18 -5.13 5.75
CA MET A 88 0.60 -6.49 6.17
C MET A 88 -0.32 -7.12 7.22
N PRO A 89 -0.78 -6.40 8.25
CA PRO A 89 -1.74 -6.96 9.20
C PRO A 89 -3.07 -7.36 8.58
N LEU A 90 -3.40 -6.81 7.40
CA LEU A 90 -4.63 -7.12 6.66
C LEU A 90 -4.49 -8.34 5.75
N GLY A 91 -3.26 -8.84 5.55
CA GLY A 91 -3.00 -10.00 4.72
C GLY A 91 -2.09 -9.76 3.51
N PHE A 92 -1.61 -8.55 3.29
CA PHE A 92 -0.65 -8.23 2.22
C PHE A 92 0.68 -8.90 2.53
N ASP A 93 1.12 -9.81 1.65
CA ASP A 93 2.28 -10.66 1.94
C ASP A 93 3.33 -10.70 0.83
N THR A 94 3.07 -10.09 -0.32
CA THR A 94 3.97 -10.14 -1.46
C THR A 94 4.18 -8.74 -2.05
N VAL A 95 5.44 -8.38 -2.24
CA VAL A 95 5.82 -7.04 -2.71
C VAL A 95 6.51 -7.14 -4.06
N LEU A 96 5.99 -6.40 -5.04
CA LEU A 96 6.74 -6.06 -6.23
C LEU A 96 7.38 -4.68 -5.96
N GLY A 97 8.63 -4.69 -5.59
CA GLY A 97 9.31 -3.50 -5.10
C GLY A 97 10.76 -3.42 -5.56
N THR A 98 11.53 -2.58 -4.89
CA THR A 98 12.93 -2.33 -5.19
C THR A 98 13.82 -3.26 -4.37
N PRO A 99 14.57 -4.21 -5.01
CA PRO A 99 15.26 -5.28 -4.27
C PRO A 99 16.29 -4.81 -3.24
N TRP A 100 16.92 -3.66 -3.47
CA TRP A 100 17.94 -3.14 -2.56
C TRP A 100 17.39 -2.26 -1.44
N ARG A 101 16.05 -2.06 -1.38
CA ARG A 101 15.44 -1.37 -0.25
C ARG A 101 15.22 -2.33 0.89
N ASP A 102 15.64 -1.91 2.07
CA ASP A 102 15.47 -2.67 3.31
C ASP A 102 14.13 -2.24 3.95
N TYR A 103 13.03 -2.78 3.42
CA TYR A 103 11.70 -2.43 3.91
C TYR A 103 11.52 -2.82 5.38
N ARG A 104 10.91 -1.94 6.14
CA ARG A 104 10.66 -2.12 7.57
C ARG A 104 9.26 -1.66 7.94
N LEU A 105 8.71 -2.27 8.98
CA LEU A 105 7.51 -1.73 9.61
C LEU A 105 7.90 -0.49 10.41
N LEU A 106 7.07 0.55 10.32
CA LEU A 106 7.33 1.82 10.98
C LEU A 106 6.64 1.87 12.36
N PRO A 107 7.25 2.51 13.37
CA PRO A 107 6.58 2.74 14.64
C PRO A 107 5.44 3.74 14.49
N ASP A 108 4.46 3.68 15.39
CA ASP A 108 3.25 4.50 15.31
C ASP A 108 3.50 6.01 15.38
N ASP A 109 4.63 6.43 15.96
CA ASP A 109 5.02 7.84 16.06
C ASP A 109 5.80 8.34 14.83
N ASN A 110 6.04 7.48 13.82
CA ASN A 110 6.71 7.89 12.60
C ASN A 110 5.86 8.94 11.86
N PHE A 111 6.48 10.05 11.48
CA PHE A 111 5.80 11.17 10.84
C PHE A 111 5.10 10.76 9.54
N VAL A 112 5.82 10.08 8.65
CA VAL A 112 5.28 9.69 7.33
C VAL A 112 4.14 8.68 7.49
N LEU A 113 4.24 7.74 8.44
CA LEU A 113 3.18 6.78 8.71
C LEU A 113 1.90 7.47 9.19
N ARG A 114 2.03 8.41 10.14
CA ARG A 114 0.87 9.16 10.64
C ARG A 114 0.20 9.97 9.54
N GLU A 115 1.00 10.67 8.74
CA GLU A 115 0.47 11.46 7.62
C GLU A 115 -0.17 10.56 6.55
N PHE A 116 0.45 9.42 6.24
CA PHE A 116 -0.13 8.45 5.30
C PHE A 116 -1.52 7.99 5.76
N ARG A 117 -1.65 7.60 7.03
CA ARG A 117 -2.93 7.17 7.60
C ARG A 117 -4.00 8.27 7.51
N ARG A 118 -3.58 9.52 7.70
CA ARG A 118 -4.48 10.69 7.59
C ARG A 118 -4.90 10.94 6.14
N ILE A 119 -3.94 10.95 5.21
CA ILE A 119 -4.15 11.30 3.81
C ILE A 119 -5.10 10.33 3.12
N VAL A 120 -4.97 9.04 3.38
CA VAL A 120 -5.80 8.02 2.70
C VAL A 120 -7.30 8.15 3.03
N GLU A 121 -7.64 8.83 4.11
CA GLU A 121 -9.04 9.12 4.49
C GLU A 121 -9.59 10.39 3.82
N LEU A 122 -8.74 11.19 3.18
CA LEU A 122 -9.13 12.46 2.57
C LEU A 122 -9.46 12.29 1.08
N ARG A 123 -10.20 13.25 0.54
CA ARG A 123 -10.65 13.27 -0.85
C ARG A 123 -10.43 14.64 -1.47
N GLU A 124 -10.45 14.70 -2.80
CA GLU A 124 -10.43 15.93 -3.58
C GLU A 124 -9.26 16.86 -3.18
N SER A 125 -9.54 18.15 -3.05
CA SER A 125 -8.53 19.14 -2.71
C SER A 125 -7.89 18.93 -1.34
N ASP A 126 -8.65 18.41 -0.37
CA ASP A 126 -8.10 18.13 0.97
C ASP A 126 -7.00 17.08 0.91
N ALA A 127 -7.16 16.05 0.06
CA ALA A 127 -6.13 15.03 -0.15
C ALA A 127 -4.88 15.65 -0.78
N LEU A 128 -5.04 16.47 -1.81
CA LEU A 128 -3.91 17.12 -2.48
C LEU A 128 -3.14 18.06 -1.55
N MET A 129 -3.85 18.85 -0.74
CA MET A 129 -3.22 19.74 0.23
C MET A 129 -2.46 18.96 1.30
N ALA A 130 -3.03 17.87 1.79
CA ALA A 130 -2.39 17.03 2.79
C ALA A 130 -1.12 16.36 2.26
N VAL A 131 -1.09 16.01 0.98
CA VAL A 131 0.14 15.50 0.34
C VAL A 131 1.25 16.55 0.35
N VAL A 132 0.92 17.81 0.10
CA VAL A 132 1.89 18.91 0.16
C VAL A 132 2.50 19.04 1.57
N ASP A 133 1.70 18.85 2.61
CA ASP A 133 2.17 18.88 4.00
C ASP A 133 3.21 17.79 4.32
N LEU A 134 3.27 16.70 3.52
CA LEU A 134 4.29 15.67 3.70
C LEU A 134 5.71 16.18 3.49
N TYR A 135 5.90 17.15 2.60
CA TYR A 135 7.23 17.57 2.18
C TYR A 135 7.48 19.06 2.30
N GLN A 136 6.46 19.86 2.53
CA GLN A 136 6.61 21.29 2.71
C GLN A 136 6.90 21.58 4.18
N GLU A 137 8.02 22.26 4.44
CA GLU A 137 8.33 22.73 5.78
C GLU A 137 7.30 23.76 6.23
N PRO A 138 6.87 23.69 7.50
CA PRO A 138 5.91 24.65 8.03
C PRO A 138 6.45 26.09 8.10
#